data_3433c24d206fb33ffa252595d5416edb
#
_entry.id   3433c24d206fb33ffa252595d5416edb
#
_cell.length_a   1.000
_cell.length_b   1.000
_cell.length_c   1.000
_cell.angle_alpha   90.00
_cell.angle_beta   90.00
_cell.angle_gamma   90.00
#
_symmetry.space_group_name_H-M   'P 1'
#
loop_
_entity.id
_entity.type
_entity.pdbx_description
1 polymer ?
#
loop_
_entity_poly.entity_id
_entity_poly.type
_entity_poly.pdbx_seq_one_letter_code
_entity_poly.pdbx_strand_id
1 'polypeptide(L)'
;MHRLAAPHGGEKSYWRDVGTVDALHSAHMDLLEDPTSLDLEAWPLHVGWIGSINEVAGNGSPCLIYPGSEALAARLDGSAIGPLVSLAAGSHVERSVLMTGATIGANVKLKNVVVAPGTRIDGPFAAGFDPVEDQVWFRRTAQGILLIDQPMVDRMQVSRRVIRGWTRAHAQAPAASAPVSFVQKRAELATLSKNR
;
A
#
# COMPACT_ATOMS: atom_id res chain seq x y z
N MET A 1 22.19 10.01 -27.13
CA MET A 1 20.82 9.97 -26.55
C MET A 1 19.89 9.38 -27.60
N HIS A 2 19.49 8.10 -27.46
CA HIS A 2 18.49 7.51 -28.33
C HIS A 2 17.11 7.97 -27.84
N ARG A 3 16.38 8.71 -28.66
CA ARG A 3 14.97 8.95 -28.44
C ARG A 3 14.23 7.64 -28.73
N LEU A 4 13.54 7.10 -27.73
CA LEU A 4 12.57 6.05 -27.95
C LEU A 4 11.41 6.67 -28.72
N ALA A 5 11.27 6.30 -29.98
CA ALA A 5 10.14 6.72 -30.79
C ALA A 5 8.89 5.99 -30.30
N ALA A 6 7.79 6.73 -30.12
CA ALA A 6 6.49 6.13 -29.87
C ALA A 6 6.12 5.21 -31.05
N PRO A 7 5.66 3.99 -30.81
CA PRO A 7 5.39 3.01 -31.89
C PRO A 7 4.26 3.42 -32.85
N HIS A 8 3.43 4.37 -32.50
CA HIS A 8 2.35 4.86 -33.35
C HIS A 8 2.22 6.38 -33.24
N GLY A 9 2.98 7.15 -34.05
CA GLY A 9 2.69 8.53 -34.50
C GLY A 9 2.23 9.60 -33.48
N GLY A 10 2.23 9.32 -32.18
CA GLY A 10 1.85 10.27 -31.15
C GLY A 10 3.03 11.13 -30.72
N GLU A 11 2.84 12.45 -30.67
CA GLU A 11 3.89 13.46 -30.41
C GLU A 11 4.52 13.39 -29.01
N LYS A 12 4.11 12.51 -28.10
CA LYS A 12 4.64 12.42 -26.73
C LYS A 12 5.12 11.00 -26.44
N SER A 13 6.45 10.80 -26.43
CA SER A 13 7.03 9.59 -25.82
C SER A 13 6.89 9.70 -24.30
N TYR A 14 6.19 8.74 -23.68
CA TYR A 14 6.12 8.64 -22.23
C TYR A 14 7.46 8.13 -21.69
N TRP A 15 8.06 8.88 -20.80
CA TRP A 15 9.24 8.46 -20.06
C TRP A 15 9.12 8.96 -18.61
N ARG A 16 9.36 8.09 -17.65
CA ARG A 16 9.33 8.45 -16.24
C ARG A 16 10.42 7.72 -15.46
N ASP A 17 11.17 8.45 -14.67
CA ASP A 17 12.06 7.88 -13.67
C ASP A 17 11.23 7.39 -12.47
N VAL A 18 11.40 6.12 -12.08
CA VAL A 18 10.70 5.48 -10.96
C VAL A 18 11.64 5.20 -9.77
N GLY A 19 12.74 5.94 -9.66
CA GLY A 19 13.76 5.77 -8.63
C GLY A 19 13.31 6.11 -7.20
N THR A 20 12.10 6.65 -7.00
CA THR A 20 11.54 6.95 -5.68
C THR A 20 10.15 6.35 -5.51
N VAL A 21 9.70 6.19 -4.25
CA VAL A 21 8.34 5.71 -3.94
C VAL A 21 7.27 6.64 -4.52
N ASP A 22 7.50 7.95 -4.44
CA ASP A 22 6.58 8.95 -5.00
C ASP A 22 6.50 8.83 -6.53
N ALA A 23 7.64 8.68 -7.19
CA ALA A 23 7.70 8.54 -8.64
C ALA A 23 7.05 7.23 -9.12
N LEU A 24 7.29 6.13 -8.41
CA LEU A 24 6.67 4.83 -8.69
C LEU A 24 5.14 4.91 -8.54
N HIS A 25 4.65 5.46 -7.41
CA HIS A 25 3.22 5.65 -7.16
C HIS A 25 2.59 6.51 -8.26
N SER A 26 3.18 7.67 -8.53
CA SER A 26 2.71 8.62 -9.52
C SER A 26 2.65 8.01 -10.94
N ALA A 27 3.68 7.21 -11.33
CA ALA A 27 3.67 6.53 -12.63
C ALA A 27 2.48 5.57 -12.78
N HIS A 28 2.09 4.87 -11.72
CA HIS A 28 0.89 4.02 -11.76
C HIS A 28 -0.41 4.84 -11.81
N MET A 29 -0.45 5.96 -11.11
CA MET A 29 -1.64 6.85 -11.17
C MET A 29 -1.79 7.47 -12.56
N ASP A 30 -0.71 7.89 -13.21
CA ASP A 30 -0.75 8.40 -14.58
C ASP A 30 -1.32 7.38 -15.57
N LEU A 31 -0.96 6.09 -15.42
CA LEU A 31 -1.50 5.00 -16.24
C LEU A 31 -3.02 4.79 -16.04
N LEU A 32 -3.53 5.09 -14.85
CA LEU A 32 -4.95 5.00 -14.56
C LEU A 32 -5.72 6.20 -15.10
N GLU A 33 -5.10 7.39 -15.10
CA GLU A 33 -5.70 8.63 -15.61
C GLU A 33 -5.69 8.69 -17.13
N ASP A 34 -4.62 8.20 -17.77
CA ASP A 34 -4.50 8.12 -19.23
C ASP A 34 -3.94 6.76 -19.67
N PRO A 35 -4.82 5.73 -19.75
CA PRO A 35 -4.44 4.41 -20.23
C PRO A 35 -3.85 4.39 -21.64
N THR A 36 -4.14 5.41 -22.45
CA THR A 36 -3.67 5.50 -23.83
C THR A 36 -2.24 6.04 -23.94
N SER A 37 -1.71 6.61 -22.87
CA SER A 37 -0.33 7.12 -22.82
C SER A 37 0.73 6.03 -22.99
N LEU A 38 0.38 4.78 -22.66
CA LEU A 38 1.14 3.57 -22.93
C LEU A 38 0.21 2.57 -23.62
N ASP A 39 0.45 2.28 -24.89
CA ASP A 39 -0.21 1.16 -25.57
C ASP A 39 0.34 -0.16 -25.00
N LEU A 40 -0.21 -0.59 -23.87
CA LEU A 40 0.22 -1.78 -23.16
C LEU A 40 -0.01 -3.06 -23.98
N GLU A 41 -0.94 -3.04 -24.95
CA GLU A 41 -1.24 -4.19 -25.82
C GLU A 41 -0.22 -4.27 -26.98
N ALA A 42 0.22 -3.14 -27.51
CA ALA A 42 1.20 -3.09 -28.60
C ALA A 42 2.66 -3.07 -28.09
N TRP A 43 2.90 -2.94 -26.80
CA TRP A 43 4.23 -2.92 -26.23
C TRP A 43 4.96 -4.25 -26.43
N PRO A 44 6.15 -4.28 -27.08
CA PRO A 44 6.82 -5.53 -27.47
C PRO A 44 7.45 -6.29 -26.29
N LEU A 45 7.33 -5.81 -25.08
CA LEU A 45 7.75 -6.55 -23.90
C LEU A 45 6.75 -7.67 -23.64
N HIS A 46 7.01 -8.84 -24.17
CA HIS A 46 6.32 -10.09 -23.84
C HIS A 46 6.58 -10.49 -22.37
N VAL A 47 6.18 -9.64 -21.47
CA VAL A 47 5.97 -10.07 -20.10
C VAL A 47 4.60 -10.75 -20.14
N GLY A 48 4.53 -12.06 -19.96
CA GLY A 48 3.29 -12.84 -20.02
C GLY A 48 2.25 -12.47 -18.95
N TRP A 49 2.21 -11.21 -18.56
CA TRP A 49 1.45 -10.65 -17.45
C TRP A 49 0.95 -9.23 -17.80
N ILE A 50 0.23 -9.10 -18.91
CA ILE A 50 -0.43 -7.83 -19.21
C ILE A 50 -1.66 -7.75 -18.31
N GLY A 51 -1.69 -6.74 -17.45
CA GLY A 51 -2.86 -6.41 -16.65
C GLY A 51 -3.96 -5.86 -17.54
N SER A 52 -5.20 -6.08 -17.18
CA SER A 52 -6.33 -5.37 -17.76
C SER A 52 -6.71 -4.19 -16.87
N ILE A 53 -6.95 -3.04 -17.50
CA ILE A 53 -7.59 -1.92 -16.81
C ILE A 53 -9.06 -2.27 -16.73
N ASN A 54 -9.49 -2.67 -15.54
CA ASN A 54 -10.89 -2.96 -15.29
C ASN A 54 -11.52 -1.75 -14.59
N GLU A 55 -12.60 -1.27 -15.17
CA GLU A 55 -13.54 -0.47 -14.40
C GLU A 55 -14.17 -1.42 -13.38
N VAL A 56 -13.82 -1.24 -12.11
CA VAL A 56 -14.50 -1.97 -11.05
C VAL A 56 -15.95 -1.52 -11.02
N ALA A 57 -16.88 -2.46 -11.19
CA ALA A 57 -18.31 -2.19 -11.17
C ALA A 57 -18.68 -1.52 -9.82
N GLY A 58 -19.01 -0.23 -9.88
CA GLY A 58 -19.32 0.60 -8.71
C GLY A 58 -18.75 2.02 -8.91
N ASN A 59 -19.17 2.98 -8.12
CA ASN A 59 -18.83 4.40 -8.22
C ASN A 59 -17.34 4.73 -7.95
N GLY A 60 -16.40 3.85 -8.29
CA GLY A 60 -14.96 4.01 -8.07
C GLY A 60 -14.22 4.45 -9.33
N SER A 61 -13.04 5.03 -9.14
CA SER A 61 -12.11 5.37 -10.22
C SER A 61 -11.51 4.10 -10.84
N PRO A 62 -11.06 4.15 -12.12
CA PRO A 62 -10.49 2.99 -12.81
C PRO A 62 -9.34 2.36 -12.02
N CYS A 63 -9.23 1.03 -12.09
CA CYS A 63 -8.17 0.26 -11.45
C CYS A 63 -7.42 -0.59 -12.46
N LEU A 64 -6.11 -0.67 -12.32
CA LEU A 64 -5.28 -1.62 -13.06
C LEU A 64 -5.15 -2.90 -12.26
N ILE A 65 -5.67 -4.01 -12.79
CA ILE A 65 -5.62 -5.31 -12.10
C ILE A 65 -4.87 -6.31 -12.97
N TYR A 66 -3.78 -6.84 -12.44
CA TYR A 66 -2.97 -7.83 -13.15
C TYR A 66 -3.51 -9.26 -12.95
N PRO A 67 -3.26 -10.16 -13.92
CA PRO A 67 -3.72 -11.54 -13.86
C PRO A 67 -3.23 -12.29 -12.62
N GLY A 68 -4.05 -13.22 -12.15
CA GLY A 68 -3.79 -14.03 -10.97
C GLY A 68 -4.06 -13.32 -9.64
N SER A 69 -4.62 -12.11 -9.69
CA SER A 69 -5.02 -11.38 -8.49
C SER A 69 -6.46 -11.72 -8.10
N GLU A 70 -6.73 -11.83 -6.80
CA GLU A 70 -8.02 -12.14 -6.22
C GLU A 70 -8.56 -10.92 -5.45
N ALA A 71 -9.54 -10.22 -6.02
CA ALA A 71 -10.10 -8.98 -5.45
C ALA A 71 -11.63 -8.96 -5.38
N LEU A 72 -12.30 -10.12 -5.47
CA LEU A 72 -13.74 -10.25 -5.71
C LEU A 72 -14.65 -9.61 -4.64
N ALA A 73 -14.17 -9.45 -3.42
CA ALA A 73 -14.95 -8.89 -2.31
C ALA A 73 -14.29 -7.64 -1.68
N ALA A 74 -13.31 -7.05 -2.36
CA ALA A 74 -12.62 -5.85 -1.98
C ALA A 74 -13.23 -4.63 -2.67
N ARG A 75 -13.18 -3.46 -2.00
CA ARG A 75 -13.47 -2.18 -2.63
C ARG A 75 -12.16 -1.56 -3.12
N LEU A 76 -12.09 -1.29 -4.41
CA LEU A 76 -10.94 -0.66 -5.06
C LEU A 76 -11.34 0.70 -5.62
N ASP A 77 -10.46 1.68 -5.52
CA ASP A 77 -10.66 3.03 -6.05
C ASP A 77 -9.31 3.60 -6.53
N GLY A 78 -9.16 3.83 -7.84
CA GLY A 78 -8.00 4.44 -8.45
C GLY A 78 -6.67 3.75 -8.06
N SER A 79 -6.63 2.43 -8.08
CA SER A 79 -5.51 1.67 -7.53
C SER A 79 -4.90 0.68 -8.53
N ALA A 80 -3.60 0.42 -8.43
CA ALA A 80 -2.90 -0.58 -9.21
C ALA A 80 -2.63 -1.84 -8.37
N ILE A 81 -3.17 -2.98 -8.85
CA ILE A 81 -3.10 -4.28 -8.18
C ILE A 81 -2.19 -5.19 -9.00
N GLY A 82 -0.97 -5.40 -8.51
CA GLY A 82 0.05 -6.22 -9.16
C GLY A 82 -0.31 -7.71 -9.24
N PRO A 83 0.48 -8.50 -9.98
CA PRO A 83 0.24 -9.93 -10.14
C PRO A 83 0.19 -10.69 -8.81
N LEU A 84 -0.66 -11.72 -8.72
CA LEU A 84 -0.76 -12.61 -7.57
C LEU A 84 -1.07 -11.91 -6.24
N VAL A 85 -1.70 -10.74 -6.29
CA VAL A 85 -2.19 -10.04 -5.10
C VAL A 85 -3.49 -10.66 -4.64
N SER A 86 -3.63 -10.89 -3.34
CA SER A 86 -4.86 -11.40 -2.74
C SER A 86 -5.45 -10.36 -1.77
N LEU A 87 -6.72 -10.00 -1.99
CA LEU A 87 -7.47 -9.08 -1.13
C LEU A 87 -8.68 -9.79 -0.52
N ALA A 88 -8.70 -9.85 0.81
CA ALA A 88 -9.81 -10.45 1.52
C ALA A 88 -11.03 -9.51 1.60
N ALA A 89 -12.18 -10.10 1.91
CA ALA A 89 -13.46 -9.40 2.00
C ALA A 89 -13.44 -8.21 2.96
N GLY A 90 -14.12 -7.14 2.57
CA GLY A 90 -14.23 -5.91 3.35
C GLY A 90 -12.96 -5.04 3.34
N SER A 91 -11.91 -5.44 2.61
CA SER A 91 -10.77 -4.56 2.38
C SER A 91 -11.13 -3.41 1.45
N HIS A 92 -10.50 -2.25 1.68
CA HIS A 92 -10.69 -1.04 0.89
C HIS A 92 -9.32 -0.44 0.53
N VAL A 93 -9.07 -0.29 -0.76
CA VAL A 93 -7.79 0.21 -1.29
C VAL A 93 -8.07 1.41 -2.18
N GLU A 94 -7.54 2.57 -1.79
CA GLU A 94 -7.77 3.86 -2.45
C GLU A 94 -6.42 4.46 -2.88
N ARG A 95 -6.28 4.86 -4.15
CA ARG A 95 -5.10 5.52 -4.73
C ARG A 95 -3.78 4.87 -4.31
N SER A 96 -3.72 3.53 -4.39
CA SER A 96 -2.61 2.75 -3.85
C SER A 96 -2.05 1.78 -4.88
N VAL A 97 -0.80 1.38 -4.68
CA VAL A 97 -0.10 0.40 -5.50
C VAL A 97 0.22 -0.82 -4.64
N LEU A 98 -0.36 -1.96 -4.97
CA LEU A 98 -0.04 -3.23 -4.33
C LEU A 98 0.88 -4.02 -5.26
N MET A 99 2.11 -4.26 -4.84
CA MET A 99 3.09 -4.96 -5.67
C MET A 99 2.88 -6.49 -5.61
N THR A 100 3.52 -7.18 -6.53
CA THR A 100 3.38 -8.63 -6.75
C THR A 100 3.33 -9.45 -5.47
N GLY A 101 2.33 -10.33 -5.36
CA GLY A 101 2.21 -11.29 -4.26
C GLY A 101 1.83 -10.69 -2.90
N ALA A 102 1.45 -9.42 -2.84
CA ALA A 102 0.97 -8.83 -1.59
C ALA A 102 -0.35 -9.49 -1.15
N THR A 103 -0.50 -9.70 0.16
CA THR A 103 -1.70 -10.30 0.75
C THR A 103 -2.34 -9.31 1.71
N ILE A 104 -3.58 -8.93 1.44
CA ILE A 104 -4.34 -7.95 2.21
C ILE A 104 -5.50 -8.65 2.92
N GLY A 105 -5.45 -8.65 4.24
CA GLY A 105 -6.43 -9.31 5.10
C GLY A 105 -7.79 -8.61 5.13
N ALA A 106 -8.75 -9.25 5.80
CA ALA A 106 -10.12 -8.73 5.91
C ALA A 106 -10.18 -7.39 6.66
N ASN A 107 -11.04 -6.48 6.18
CA ASN A 107 -11.26 -5.15 6.78
C ASN A 107 -9.99 -4.29 6.87
N VAL A 108 -9.01 -4.50 6.01
CA VAL A 108 -7.85 -3.62 5.85
C VAL A 108 -8.25 -2.42 5.00
N LYS A 109 -7.85 -1.21 5.41
CA LYS A 109 -8.08 0.03 4.68
C LYS A 109 -6.73 0.69 4.35
N LEU A 110 -6.47 0.88 3.08
CA LEU A 110 -5.23 1.50 2.57
C LEU A 110 -5.56 2.71 1.71
N LYS A 111 -4.83 3.81 1.94
CA LYS A 111 -4.97 5.04 1.17
C LYS A 111 -3.61 5.68 0.91
N ASN A 112 -3.30 5.99 -0.35
CA ASN A 112 -2.02 6.55 -0.79
C ASN A 112 -0.82 5.70 -0.29
N VAL A 113 -0.87 4.40 -0.54
CA VAL A 113 0.11 3.44 -0.03
C VAL A 113 0.77 2.70 -1.19
N VAL A 114 2.07 2.46 -1.09
CA VAL A 114 2.79 1.46 -1.88
C VAL A 114 3.11 0.29 -0.96
N VAL A 115 2.53 -0.87 -1.26
CA VAL A 115 2.82 -2.12 -0.54
C VAL A 115 3.88 -2.90 -1.30
N ALA A 116 4.99 -3.19 -0.65
CA ALA A 116 6.13 -3.90 -1.24
C ALA A 116 5.77 -5.35 -1.60
N PRO A 117 6.52 -5.98 -2.55
CA PRO A 117 6.24 -7.34 -2.99
C PRO A 117 6.20 -8.35 -1.84
N GLY A 118 5.27 -9.30 -1.89
CA GLY A 118 5.13 -10.38 -0.93
C GLY A 118 4.71 -9.94 0.49
N THR A 119 4.42 -8.66 0.70
CA THR A 119 4.02 -8.15 2.03
C THR A 119 2.63 -8.66 2.41
N ARG A 120 2.52 -9.19 3.64
CA ARG A 120 1.27 -9.65 4.22
C ARG A 120 0.79 -8.68 5.31
N ILE A 121 -0.40 -8.14 5.13
CA ILE A 121 -1.06 -7.23 6.09
C ILE A 121 -2.31 -7.91 6.60
N ASP A 122 -2.30 -8.37 7.87
CA ASP A 122 -3.48 -8.95 8.51
C ASP A 122 -4.43 -7.85 9.01
N GLY A 123 -5.74 -8.10 8.91
CA GLY A 123 -6.76 -7.15 9.36
C GLY A 123 -7.32 -7.44 10.76
N PRO A 124 -8.13 -6.54 11.30
CA PRO A 124 -8.43 -5.21 10.77
C PRO A 124 -7.26 -4.22 10.95
N PHE A 125 -7.03 -3.40 9.94
CA PHE A 125 -5.92 -2.45 9.90
C PHE A 125 -6.25 -1.25 9.02
N ALA A 126 -5.72 -0.07 9.32
CA ALA A 126 -5.82 1.11 8.47
C ALA A 126 -4.47 1.83 8.36
N ALA A 127 -4.11 2.28 7.16
CA ALA A 127 -2.94 3.12 6.89
C ALA A 127 -3.27 4.16 5.80
N GLY A 128 -2.67 5.34 5.93
CA GLY A 128 -2.89 6.47 5.03
C GLY A 128 -3.99 7.43 5.48
N PHE A 129 -4.54 7.24 6.68
CA PHE A 129 -5.62 8.06 7.24
C PHE A 129 -5.14 8.97 8.38
N ASP A 130 -4.17 8.55 9.16
CA ASP A 130 -3.58 9.33 10.27
C ASP A 130 -2.07 9.49 10.06
N PRO A 131 -1.61 10.67 9.59
CA PRO A 131 -0.19 10.90 9.32
C PRO A 131 0.72 10.71 10.53
N VAL A 132 0.23 10.98 11.73
CA VAL A 132 0.99 10.87 12.97
C VAL A 132 1.17 9.41 13.36
N GLU A 133 0.08 8.63 13.31
CA GLU A 133 0.15 7.19 13.57
C GLU A 133 0.97 6.47 12.49
N ASP A 134 0.75 6.80 11.24
CA ASP A 134 1.41 6.16 10.11
C ASP A 134 2.94 6.29 10.16
N GLN A 135 3.46 7.49 10.50
CA GLN A 135 4.91 7.75 10.59
C GLN A 135 5.62 6.96 11.70
N VAL A 136 4.88 6.50 12.70
CA VAL A 136 5.45 5.66 13.77
C VAL A 136 5.88 4.30 13.24
N TRP A 137 5.14 3.76 12.28
CA TRP A 137 5.28 2.39 11.80
C TRP A 137 5.87 2.28 10.40
N PHE A 138 5.54 3.23 9.54
CA PHE A 138 5.82 3.19 8.11
C PHE A 138 6.66 4.37 7.66
N ARG A 139 7.30 4.21 6.51
CA ARG A 139 8.02 5.30 5.86
C ARG A 139 7.01 6.13 5.07
N ARG A 140 6.87 7.40 5.45
CA ARG A 140 6.06 8.37 4.72
C ARG A 140 6.95 9.30 3.91
N THR A 141 6.62 9.48 2.64
CA THR A 141 7.34 10.39 1.74
C THR A 141 6.90 11.85 1.97
N ALA A 142 7.62 12.79 1.34
CA ALA A 142 7.26 14.20 1.38
C ALA A 142 5.90 14.50 0.71
N GLN A 143 5.50 13.69 -0.29
CA GLN A 143 4.20 13.79 -0.95
C GLN A 143 3.08 13.07 -0.21
N GLY A 144 3.39 12.43 0.91
CA GLY A 144 2.40 11.78 1.75
C GLY A 144 2.12 10.32 1.41
N ILE A 145 2.86 9.73 0.49
CA ILE A 145 2.75 8.31 0.14
C ILE A 145 3.40 7.46 1.23
N LEU A 146 2.74 6.39 1.65
CA LEU A 146 3.30 5.44 2.59
C LEU A 146 3.94 4.26 1.86
N LEU A 147 5.16 3.90 2.27
CA LEU A 147 5.75 2.61 1.92
C LEU A 147 5.53 1.63 3.08
N ILE A 148 4.95 0.49 2.76
CA ILE A 148 4.72 -0.62 3.69
C ILE A 148 5.47 -1.85 3.19
N ASP A 149 6.42 -2.36 3.96
CA ASP A 149 7.11 -3.62 3.74
C ASP A 149 6.88 -4.60 4.89
N GLN A 150 7.25 -5.86 4.70
CA GLN A 150 7.04 -6.90 5.72
C GLN A 150 7.75 -6.59 7.04
N PRO A 151 9.04 -6.16 7.07
CA PRO A 151 9.70 -5.78 8.31
C PRO A 151 8.98 -4.69 9.10
N MET A 152 8.35 -3.71 8.44
CA MET A 152 7.55 -2.67 9.09
C MET A 152 6.28 -3.23 9.72
N VAL A 153 5.58 -4.11 8.98
CA VAL A 153 4.38 -4.81 9.48
C VAL A 153 4.71 -5.66 10.70
N ASP A 154 5.79 -6.43 10.64
CA ASP A 154 6.21 -7.31 11.74
C ASP A 154 6.53 -6.51 13.01
N ARG A 155 7.27 -5.41 12.90
CA ARG A 155 7.56 -4.50 14.03
C ARG A 155 6.28 -3.95 14.65
N MET A 156 5.36 -3.49 13.82
CA MET A 156 4.06 -2.99 14.28
C MET A 156 3.27 -4.07 15.02
N GLN A 157 3.19 -5.29 14.47
CA GLN A 157 2.45 -6.39 15.09
C GLN A 157 3.03 -6.80 16.43
N VAL A 158 4.36 -6.91 16.54
CA VAL A 158 5.05 -7.21 17.81
C VAL A 158 4.71 -6.15 18.85
N SER A 159 4.82 -4.87 18.51
CA SER A 159 4.51 -3.76 19.42
C SER A 159 3.04 -3.77 19.85
N ARG A 160 2.09 -4.05 18.94
CA ARG A 160 0.67 -4.16 19.26
C ARG A 160 0.39 -5.33 20.21
N ARG A 161 1.09 -6.48 20.08
CA ARG A 161 0.96 -7.62 21.01
C ARG A 161 1.46 -7.26 22.39
N VAL A 162 2.61 -6.60 22.50
CA VAL A 162 3.18 -6.15 23.78
C VAL A 162 2.23 -5.18 24.49
N ILE A 163 1.70 -4.19 23.76
CA ILE A 163 0.76 -3.21 24.33
C ILE A 163 -0.53 -3.90 24.80
N ARG A 164 -1.11 -4.81 24.02
CA ARG A 164 -2.30 -5.58 24.45
C ARG A 164 -2.05 -6.46 25.66
N GLY A 165 -0.88 -7.09 25.75
CA GLY A 165 -0.47 -7.87 26.92
C GLY A 165 -0.34 -6.99 28.15
N TRP A 166 0.25 -5.80 28.00
CA TRP A 166 0.40 -4.85 29.10
C TRP A 166 -0.94 -4.28 29.59
N THR A 167 -1.84 -3.86 28.68
CA THR A 167 -3.18 -3.36 29.06
C THR A 167 -4.00 -4.42 29.77
N ARG A 168 -3.92 -5.69 29.35
CA ARG A 168 -4.61 -6.79 30.03
C ARG A 168 -4.06 -7.05 31.44
N ALA A 169 -2.73 -7.00 31.61
CA ALA A 169 -2.08 -7.18 32.92
C ALA A 169 -2.41 -6.03 33.88
N HIS A 170 -2.51 -4.79 33.40
CA HIS A 170 -2.80 -3.63 34.24
C HIS A 170 -4.30 -3.37 34.46
N ALA A 171 -5.17 -3.90 33.62
CA ALA A 171 -6.62 -3.89 33.87
C ALA A 171 -7.01 -4.80 35.04
N GLN A 172 -6.14 -5.73 35.43
CA GLN A 172 -6.32 -6.64 36.55
C GLN A 172 -5.57 -6.20 37.84
N ALA A 173 -4.78 -5.11 37.76
CA ALA A 173 -4.08 -4.57 38.93
C ALA A 173 -4.99 -3.61 39.73
N PRO A 174 -4.95 -3.65 41.07
CA PRO A 174 -5.70 -2.70 41.89
C PRO A 174 -5.23 -1.28 41.64
N ALA A 175 -6.17 -0.31 41.71
CA ALA A 175 -6.08 1.08 41.26
C ALA A 175 -5.06 1.95 42.05
N ALA A 176 -3.78 1.61 42.04
CA ALA A 176 -2.74 2.33 42.80
C ALA A 176 -1.68 3.07 41.97
N SER A 177 -1.83 3.24 40.67
CA SER A 177 -0.95 4.14 39.91
C SER A 177 -1.66 4.70 38.69
N ALA A 178 -1.72 6.03 38.57
CA ALA A 178 -2.28 6.71 37.41
C ALA A 178 -1.54 6.30 36.14
N PRO A 179 -2.24 5.97 35.03
CA PRO A 179 -1.60 5.51 33.82
C PRO A 179 -0.86 6.66 33.14
N VAL A 180 0.41 6.46 32.86
CA VAL A 180 1.15 7.25 31.86
C VAL A 180 0.39 7.14 30.55
N SER A 181 0.13 8.29 29.89
CA SER A 181 -0.74 8.34 28.71
C SER A 181 -0.27 7.33 27.65
N PHE A 182 -1.23 6.67 27.03
CA PHE A 182 -1.02 5.65 25.99
C PHE A 182 -0.11 6.12 24.84
N VAL A 183 -0.15 7.43 24.53
CA VAL A 183 0.66 8.08 23.50
C VAL A 183 2.15 8.15 23.89
N GLN A 184 2.48 8.44 25.15
CA GLN A 184 3.87 8.52 25.60
C GLN A 184 4.58 7.17 25.60
N LYS A 185 3.90 6.11 26.00
CA LYS A 185 4.49 4.77 26.03
C LYS A 185 4.65 4.14 24.64
N ARG A 186 3.81 4.52 23.69
CA ARG A 186 3.93 4.16 22.28
C ARG A 186 5.19 4.76 21.64
N ALA A 187 5.53 6.00 21.99
CA ALA A 187 6.72 6.69 21.52
C ALA A 187 8.02 6.06 22.09
N GLU A 188 8.02 5.66 23.36
CA GLU A 188 9.16 4.99 24.00
C GLU A 188 9.47 3.61 23.39
N LEU A 189 8.44 2.81 23.11
CA LEU A 189 8.60 1.50 22.48
C LEU A 189 9.09 1.58 21.02
N ALA A 190 8.66 2.60 20.30
CA ALA A 190 9.13 2.86 18.93
C ALA A 190 10.62 3.29 18.90
N THR A 191 11.08 3.97 19.94
CA THR A 191 12.50 4.39 20.07
C THR A 191 13.41 3.20 20.44
N LEU A 192 12.93 2.28 21.27
CA LEU A 192 13.68 1.07 21.67
C LEU A 192 13.85 0.08 20.51
N SER A 193 12.93 0.07 19.55
CA SER A 193 13.02 -0.81 18.37
C SER A 193 13.96 -0.29 17.27
N LYS A 194 14.38 0.98 17.34
CA LYS A 194 15.32 1.59 16.36
C LYS A 194 16.79 1.38 16.72
N ASN A 195 17.09 0.94 17.94
CA ASN A 195 18.45 0.80 18.47
C ASN A 195 18.91 -0.68 18.58
N ARG A 196 18.28 -1.58 17.84
CA ARG A 196 18.76 -2.97 17.69
C ARG A 196 18.98 -3.33 16.24
#